data_b3960b102eae950ce3e79c1f814ff765
#
_entry.id   b3960b102eae950ce3e79c1f814ff765
#
_cell.length_a   1.000
_cell.length_b   1.000
_cell.length_c   1.000
_cell.angle_alpha   90.00
_cell.angle_beta   90.00
_cell.angle_gamma   90.00
#
_symmetry.space_group_name_H-M   'P 1'
#
loop_
_entity.id
_entity.type
_entity.pdbx_description
1 polymer ?
#
loop_
_entity_poly.entity_id
_entity_poly.type
_entity_poly.pdbx_seq_one_letter_code
_entity_poly.pdbx_strand_id
1 'polypeptide(L)' 'RTYEVDLARTPNGRPAIEAQVRHVRRYGPMVRLEMDRVEDGQLIEAEVSRHRFEELALSRGDKVYVSPRSARIFPR' A
#
# COMPACT_ATOMS: atom_id res chain seq x y z
N ARG A 1 -2.98 12.59 -1.97
CA ARG A 1 -3.04 12.41 -0.54
C ARG A 1 -2.54 11.04 -0.14
N THR A 2 -1.77 10.99 0.93
CA THR A 2 -1.16 9.76 1.38
C THR A 2 -2.01 9.13 2.46
N TYR A 3 -2.19 7.82 2.38
CA TYR A 3 -3.00 7.10 3.35
C TYR A 3 -2.15 6.08 4.08
N GLU A 4 -2.50 5.86 5.33
CA GLU A 4 -1.95 4.76 6.08
C GLU A 4 -2.71 3.51 5.69
N VAL A 5 -1.99 2.51 5.21
CA VAL A 5 -2.65 1.32 4.70
C VAL A 5 -1.89 0.08 5.13
N ASP A 6 -2.56 -1.04 5.04
CA ASP A 6 -1.92 -2.34 5.12
C ASP A 6 -1.73 -2.89 3.74
N LEU A 7 -0.60 -3.53 3.55
CA LEU A 7 -0.26 -4.15 2.28
C LEU A 7 -0.11 -5.64 2.48
N ALA A 8 -0.49 -6.40 1.48
CA ALA A 8 -0.29 -7.83 1.48
C ALA A 8 0.06 -8.27 0.08
N ARG A 9 0.84 -9.34 -0.04
CA ARG A 9 1.19 -9.86 -1.34
C ARG A 9 0.11 -10.77 -1.89
N THR A 10 -0.77 -11.24 -1.04
CA THR A 10 -1.86 -12.11 -1.45
C THR A 10 -3.14 -11.64 -0.80
N PRO A 11 -4.29 -11.94 -1.41
CA PRO A 11 -5.56 -11.59 -0.79
C PRO A 11 -5.70 -12.34 0.52
N ASN A 12 -6.23 -11.66 1.52
CA ASN A 12 -6.37 -12.27 2.84
C ASN A 12 -7.82 -12.27 3.32
N GLY A 13 -8.76 -12.24 2.39
CA GLY A 13 -10.17 -12.31 2.74
C GLY A 13 -10.77 -10.98 3.16
N ARG A 14 -9.98 -9.92 3.17
CA ARG A 14 -10.47 -8.59 3.52
C ARG A 14 -10.61 -7.76 2.26
N PRO A 15 -11.51 -6.80 2.27
CA PRO A 15 -11.61 -5.91 1.12
C PRO A 15 -10.27 -5.23 0.88
N ALA A 16 -9.82 -5.27 -0.35
CA ALA A 16 -8.55 -4.69 -0.68
C ALA A 16 -8.55 -4.23 -2.12
N ILE A 17 -7.69 -3.27 -2.40
CA ILE A 17 -7.51 -2.74 -3.74
C ILE A 17 -6.27 -3.39 -4.33
N GLU A 18 -6.40 -3.97 -5.48
CA GLU A 18 -5.27 -4.56 -6.17
C GLU A 18 -4.49 -3.45 -6.87
N ALA A 19 -3.19 -3.41 -6.62
CA ALA A 19 -2.36 -2.35 -7.16
C ALA A 19 -0.99 -2.89 -7.52
N GLN A 20 -0.27 -2.14 -8.36
CA GLN A 20 1.06 -2.52 -8.77
C GLN A 20 2.03 -1.42 -8.34
N VAL A 21 3.13 -1.81 -7.74
CA VAL A 21 4.11 -0.87 -7.24
C VAL A 21 4.80 -0.16 -8.40
N ARG A 22 4.82 1.17 -8.35
CA ARG A 22 5.41 1.99 -9.38
C ARG A 22 6.70 2.62 -8.91
N HIS A 23 6.67 3.25 -7.76
CA HIS A 23 7.84 3.89 -7.18
C HIS A 23 7.90 3.64 -5.70
N VAL A 24 9.12 3.57 -5.19
CA VAL A 24 9.37 3.38 -3.76
C VAL A 24 10.27 4.52 -3.32
N ARG A 25 9.87 5.24 -2.29
CA ARG A 25 10.67 6.31 -1.72
C ARG A 25 10.84 6.06 -0.23
N ARG A 26 12.06 6.11 0.23
CA ARG A 26 12.36 5.84 1.63
C ARG A 26 12.63 7.14 2.35
N TYR A 27 11.94 7.32 3.49
CA TYR A 27 12.11 8.49 4.33
C TYR A 27 12.33 8.03 5.76
N GLY A 28 13.58 7.84 6.15
CA GLY A 28 13.85 7.40 7.51
C GLY A 28 13.09 6.13 7.84
N PRO A 29 12.25 6.13 8.87
CA PRO A 29 11.54 4.92 9.27
C PRO A 29 10.33 4.59 8.41
N MET A 30 10.00 5.45 7.46
CA MET A 30 8.81 5.26 6.63
C MET A 30 9.18 5.07 5.18
N VAL A 31 8.32 4.39 4.46
CA VAL A 31 8.46 4.20 3.02
C VAL A 31 7.17 4.67 2.38
N ARG A 32 7.30 5.51 1.38
CA ARG A 32 6.15 5.95 0.60
C ARG A 32 6.13 5.16 -0.70
N LEU A 33 4.99 4.59 -1.00
CA LEU A 33 4.80 3.82 -2.21
C LEU A 33 3.85 4.55 -3.13
N GLU A 34 4.23 4.61 -4.39
CA GLU A 34 3.34 5.07 -5.45
C GLU A 34 2.95 3.84 -6.23
N MET A 35 1.67 3.61 -6.35
CA MET A 35 1.15 2.41 -6.96
C MET A 35 0.06 2.77 -7.95
N ASP A 36 -0.08 1.92 -8.97
CA ASP A 36 -1.16 2.08 -9.93
C ASP A 36 -2.24 1.05 -9.60
N ARG A 37 -3.46 1.52 -9.45
CA ARG A 37 -4.57 0.61 -9.23
C ARG A 37 -4.77 -0.21 -10.49
N VAL A 38 -4.85 -1.53 -10.33
CA VAL A 38 -4.95 -2.41 -11.48
C VAL A 38 -6.24 -2.18 -12.25
N GLU A 39 -7.30 -1.88 -11.55
CA GLU A 39 -8.61 -1.76 -12.17
C GLU A 39 -8.69 -0.61 -13.18
N ASP A 40 -8.14 0.55 -12.83
CA ASP A 40 -8.31 1.73 -13.67
C ASP A 40 -7.04 2.56 -13.82
N GLY A 41 -5.93 2.10 -13.28
CA GLY A 41 -4.67 2.83 -13.42
C GLY A 41 -4.55 4.07 -12.57
N GLN A 42 -5.47 4.31 -11.66
CA GLN A 42 -5.37 5.48 -10.80
C GLN A 42 -4.19 5.37 -9.86
N LEU A 43 -3.55 6.49 -9.62
CA LEU A 43 -2.41 6.52 -8.72
C LEU A 43 -2.86 6.45 -7.28
N ILE A 44 -2.23 5.58 -6.52
CA ILE A 44 -2.45 5.45 -5.09
C ILE A 44 -1.13 5.72 -4.39
N GLU A 45 -1.15 6.64 -3.44
CA GLU A 45 0.03 6.90 -2.62
C GLU A 45 -0.25 6.42 -1.20
N ALA A 46 0.70 5.67 -0.66
CA ALA A 46 0.53 5.11 0.67
C ALA A 46 1.84 5.15 1.41
N GLU A 47 1.74 5.18 2.74
CA GLU A 47 2.92 5.11 3.60
C GLU A 47 2.84 3.87 4.46
N VAL A 48 3.97 3.17 4.55
CA VAL A 48 4.09 2.03 5.47
C VAL A 48 5.41 2.18 6.19
N SER A 49 5.54 1.48 7.31
CA SER A 49 6.81 1.48 8.01
C SER A 49 7.86 0.75 7.19
N ARG A 50 9.11 1.17 7.35
CA ARG A 50 10.20 0.48 6.66
C ARG A 50 10.23 -0.98 7.04
N HIS A 51 9.98 -1.27 8.30
CA HIS A 51 9.97 -2.65 8.79
C HIS A 51 8.95 -3.48 8.01
N ARG A 52 7.75 -2.97 7.87
CA ARG A 52 6.69 -3.69 7.16
C ARG A 52 7.04 -3.84 5.68
N PHE A 53 7.59 -2.78 5.10
CA PHE A 53 7.99 -2.83 3.71
C PHE A 53 9.02 -3.92 3.47
N GLU A 54 9.99 -4.03 4.38
CA GLU A 54 11.03 -5.03 4.23
C GLU A 54 10.49 -6.43 4.43
N GLU A 55 9.56 -6.60 5.35
CA GLU A 55 8.91 -7.90 5.53
C GLU A 55 8.25 -8.37 4.25
N LEU A 56 7.64 -7.46 3.53
CA LEU A 56 6.94 -7.81 2.30
C LEU A 56 7.88 -8.00 1.12
N ALA A 57 9.09 -7.49 1.22
CA ALA A 57 10.11 -7.60 0.17
C ALA A 57 9.58 -7.14 -1.19
N LEU A 58 8.90 -6.01 -1.18
CA LEU A 58 8.29 -5.50 -2.40
C LEU A 58 9.32 -4.82 -3.29
N SER A 59 9.11 -4.91 -4.59
CA SER A 59 9.92 -4.25 -5.58
C SER A 59 9.01 -3.59 -6.59
N ARG A 60 9.60 -2.68 -7.36
CA ARG A 60 8.87 -2.04 -8.43
C ARG A 60 8.32 -3.10 -9.37
N GLY A 61 7.06 -2.95 -9.73
CA GLY A 61 6.37 -3.89 -10.58
C GLY A 61 5.62 -4.98 -9.86
N ASP A 62 5.85 -5.14 -8.56
CA ASP A 62 5.16 -6.17 -7.80
C ASP A 62 3.70 -5.80 -7.60
N LYS A 63 2.86 -6.82 -7.57
CA LYS A 63 1.45 -6.63 -7.30
C LYS A 63 1.22 -6.74 -5.80
N VAL A 64 0.38 -5.85 -5.28
CA VAL A 64 0.05 -5.85 -3.86
C VAL A 64 -1.44 -5.64 -3.69
N TYR A 65 -1.92 -5.99 -2.51
CA TYR A 65 -3.31 -5.77 -2.12
C TYR A 65 -3.31 -4.75 -1.00
N VAL A 66 -3.98 -3.63 -1.25
CA VAL A 66 -3.96 -2.47 -0.38
C VAL A 66 -5.28 -2.38 0.35
N SER A 67 -5.25 -2.37 1.67
CA SER A 67 -6.46 -2.15 2.44
C SER A 67 -6.25 -1.03 3.44
N PRO A 68 -7.28 -0.26 3.76
CA PRO A 68 -7.15 0.82 4.72
C PRO A 68 -6.70 0.24 6.05
N ARG A 69 -5.61 0.79 6.56
CA ARG A 69 -5.09 0.32 7.81
C ARG A 69 -6.05 0.58 8.92
N SER A 70 -6.57 1.70 8.94
CA SER A 70 -7.45 2.06 9.97
C SER A 70 -8.83 1.74 9.53
N ALA A 71 -9.31 0.65 9.95
CA ALA A 71 -10.70 0.41 9.80
C ALA A 71 -11.47 1.33 10.67
N ARG A 72 -10.79 2.16 11.39
CA ARG A 72 -11.44 3.12 12.20
C ARG A 72 -12.15 4.10 11.38
N ILE A 73 -13.40 4.11 11.48
CA ILE A 73 -14.20 5.09 10.87
C ILE A 73 -14.64 6.01 11.96
N PHE A 74 -14.30 7.25 11.82
CA PHE A 74 -14.71 8.17 12.83
C PHE A 74 -16.12 8.59 12.55
N PRO A 75 -17.05 8.26 13.39
CA PRO A 75 -18.40 8.75 13.19
C PRO A 75 -18.37 10.25 13.23
N ARG A 76 -19.14 10.83 12.44
CA ARG A 76 -19.19 12.27 12.38
C ARG A 76 -20.45 12.76 12.94
#